data_1d6e3d697a8f6c4abfe87c0e180a597a
#
_entry.id   1d6e3d697a8f6c4abfe87c0e180a597a
#
_cell.length_a   1.000
_cell.length_b   1.000
_cell.length_c   1.000
_cell.angle_alpha   90.00
_cell.angle_beta   90.00
_cell.angle_gamma   90.00
#
_symmetry.space_group_name_H-M   'P 1'
#
loop_
_entity.id
_entity.type
_entity.pdbx_description
1 polymer ?
#
loop_
_entity_poly.entity_id
_entity_poly.type
_entity_poly.pdbx_seq_one_letter_code
_entity_poly.pdbx_strand_id
1 'polypeptide(L)'
;MKNGYKNKNFIQAKYDFVDEMMKLGGIDPSTDSGSTMLDVGCGVGGTSRFIAKKLGPNAQVTGITLSPNQVKRATELAKEQGVDNANFQVMNALDMDFPDNSFDIVWACESGEHMPDKEAYINEMMRVLKPGGKFVMATWCQRDDREVPFSDKDDRDLRFLYEEW
;
A
#
# COMPACT_ATOMS: atom_id res chain seq x y z
N MET A 1 -24.31 14.41 -11.17
CA MET A 1 -23.81 13.05 -11.45
C MET A 1 -24.23 12.14 -10.33
N LYS A 2 -25.03 11.13 -10.63
CA LYS A 2 -25.54 10.20 -9.64
C LYS A 2 -24.68 8.95 -9.67
N ASN A 3 -23.48 9.06 -9.15
CA ASN A 3 -22.58 7.91 -9.04
C ASN A 3 -22.96 7.12 -7.79
N GLY A 4 -23.03 5.82 -7.89
CA GLY A 4 -23.45 4.88 -6.86
C GLY A 4 -22.65 4.86 -5.54
N TYR A 5 -21.93 5.93 -5.24
CA TYR A 5 -21.14 6.13 -4.02
C TYR A 5 -21.95 6.67 -2.83
N LYS A 6 -23.24 6.93 -3.00
CA LYS A 6 -24.03 7.74 -2.07
C LYS A 6 -24.24 7.14 -0.68
N ASN A 7 -23.93 5.84 -0.46
CA ASN A 7 -24.23 5.16 0.80
C ASN A 7 -23.13 4.20 1.29
N LYS A 8 -21.90 4.33 0.80
CA LYS A 8 -20.79 3.51 1.29
C LYS A 8 -20.26 4.11 2.58
N ASN A 9 -20.11 3.29 3.62
CA ASN A 9 -19.39 3.71 4.81
C ASN A 9 -17.88 3.77 4.51
N PHE A 10 -17.14 4.47 5.36
CA PHE A 10 -15.71 4.68 5.18
C PHE A 10 -14.89 3.37 5.09
N ILE A 11 -15.28 2.34 5.84
CA ILE A 11 -14.62 1.03 5.83
C ILE A 11 -14.79 0.36 4.47
N GLN A 12 -16.00 0.36 3.93
CA GLN A 12 -16.28 -0.20 2.61
C GLN A 12 -15.55 0.57 1.50
N ALA A 13 -15.49 1.90 1.60
CA ALA A 13 -14.77 2.72 0.63
C ALA A 13 -13.27 2.38 0.57
N LYS A 14 -12.64 2.08 1.72
CA LYS A 14 -11.24 1.62 1.76
C LYS A 14 -11.07 0.27 1.05
N TYR A 15 -11.93 -0.69 1.29
CA TYR A 15 -11.85 -1.98 0.62
C TYR A 15 -12.11 -1.88 -0.88
N ASP A 16 -13.05 -1.05 -1.30
CA ASP A 16 -13.31 -0.80 -2.72
C ASP A 16 -12.08 -0.16 -3.40
N PHE A 17 -11.39 0.75 -2.71
CA PHE A 17 -10.16 1.35 -3.21
C PHE A 17 -9.05 0.30 -3.38
N VAL A 18 -8.86 -0.58 -2.41
CA VAL A 18 -7.90 -1.70 -2.53
C VAL A 18 -8.27 -2.60 -3.71
N ASP A 19 -9.56 -2.91 -3.91
CA ASP A 19 -10.02 -3.70 -5.04
C ASP A 19 -9.72 -3.04 -6.40
N GLU A 20 -9.91 -1.73 -6.50
CA GLU A 20 -9.56 -1.00 -7.73
C GLU A 20 -8.04 -0.97 -7.97
N MET A 21 -7.23 -0.81 -6.92
CA MET A 21 -5.78 -0.91 -7.03
C MET A 21 -5.32 -2.31 -7.44
N MET A 22 -5.93 -3.37 -6.89
CA MET A 22 -5.63 -4.75 -7.30
C MET A 22 -5.91 -4.95 -8.80
N LYS A 23 -7.06 -4.48 -9.29
CA LYS A 23 -7.41 -4.52 -10.72
C LYS A 23 -6.40 -3.76 -11.58
N LEU A 24 -6.04 -2.53 -11.16
CA LEU A 24 -5.05 -1.69 -11.85
C LEU A 24 -3.70 -2.41 -11.96
N GLY A 25 -3.25 -3.05 -10.89
CA GLY A 25 -2.01 -3.82 -10.83
C GLY A 25 -2.10 -5.21 -11.46
N GLY A 26 -3.25 -5.60 -12.01
CA GLY A 26 -3.45 -6.92 -12.58
C GLY A 26 -3.35 -8.06 -11.57
N ILE A 27 -3.63 -7.79 -10.29
CA ILE A 27 -3.65 -8.79 -9.22
C ILE A 27 -4.99 -9.51 -9.27
N ASP A 28 -4.97 -10.79 -9.62
CA ASP A 28 -6.17 -11.62 -9.75
C ASP A 28 -6.07 -12.85 -8.84
N PRO A 29 -7.02 -13.03 -7.90
CA PRO A 29 -7.03 -14.19 -7.02
C PRO A 29 -7.00 -15.54 -7.73
N SER A 30 -7.47 -15.62 -8.97
CA SER A 30 -7.45 -16.87 -9.75
C SER A 30 -6.06 -17.28 -10.22
N THR A 31 -5.17 -16.31 -10.43
CA THR A 31 -3.79 -16.54 -10.91
C THR A 31 -2.73 -16.32 -9.85
N ASP A 32 -2.99 -15.45 -8.87
CA ASP A 32 -2.04 -15.03 -7.85
C ASP A 32 -2.25 -15.72 -6.48
N SER A 33 -3.08 -16.77 -6.42
CA SER A 33 -3.43 -17.47 -5.16
C SER A 33 -2.26 -18.15 -4.44
N GLY A 34 -1.09 -18.28 -5.08
CA GLY A 34 0.13 -18.81 -4.48
C GLY A 34 1.25 -17.79 -4.34
N SER A 35 0.96 -16.52 -4.59
CA SER A 35 1.98 -15.45 -4.63
C SER A 35 2.48 -15.05 -3.26
N THR A 36 3.75 -14.62 -3.22
CA THR A 36 4.33 -13.87 -2.11
C THR A 36 4.15 -12.38 -2.34
N MET A 37 3.61 -11.67 -1.35
CA MET A 37 3.34 -10.23 -1.44
C MET A 37 3.99 -9.48 -0.28
N LEU A 38 4.59 -8.32 -0.58
CA LEU A 38 5.08 -7.35 0.39
C LEU A 38 4.17 -6.12 0.39
N ASP A 39 3.69 -5.72 1.57
CA ASP A 39 2.94 -4.47 1.80
C ASP A 39 3.84 -3.47 2.55
N VAL A 40 4.35 -2.47 1.82
CA VAL A 40 5.36 -1.52 2.31
C VAL A 40 4.68 -0.31 2.93
N GLY A 41 4.80 -0.17 4.24
CA GLY A 41 4.07 0.84 5.02
C GLY A 41 2.67 0.35 5.42
N CYS A 42 2.55 -0.90 5.83
CA CYS A 42 1.28 -1.59 6.08
C CYS A 42 0.40 -1.00 7.20
N GLY A 43 0.96 -0.12 8.03
CA GLY A 43 0.24 0.41 9.19
C GLY A 43 -0.24 -0.71 10.14
N VAL A 44 -1.52 -0.70 10.49
CA VAL A 44 -2.14 -1.78 11.29
C VAL A 44 -2.61 -2.97 10.44
N GLY A 45 -2.11 -3.11 9.21
CA GLY A 45 -2.28 -4.28 8.35
C GLY A 45 -3.68 -4.47 7.77
N GLY A 46 -4.46 -3.41 7.64
CA GLY A 46 -5.82 -3.50 7.10
C GLY A 46 -5.86 -4.01 5.67
N THR A 47 -5.06 -3.40 4.80
CA THR A 47 -4.88 -3.79 3.40
C THR A 47 -4.26 -5.17 3.27
N SER A 48 -3.18 -5.43 4.01
CA SER A 48 -2.49 -6.74 4.01
C SER A 48 -3.45 -7.89 4.31
N ARG A 49 -4.26 -7.78 5.38
CA ARG A 49 -5.26 -8.81 5.74
C ARG A 49 -6.37 -8.95 4.70
N PHE A 50 -6.82 -7.84 4.12
CA PHE A 50 -7.86 -7.87 3.09
C PHE A 50 -7.37 -8.61 1.84
N ILE A 51 -6.17 -8.29 1.36
CA ILE A 51 -5.56 -8.94 0.19
C ILE A 51 -5.25 -10.41 0.49
N ALA A 52 -4.70 -10.73 1.68
CA ALA A 52 -4.44 -12.10 2.09
C ALA A 52 -5.69 -12.99 2.04
N LYS A 53 -6.83 -12.49 2.51
CA LYS A 53 -8.12 -13.18 2.39
C LYS A 53 -8.55 -13.37 0.94
N LYS A 54 -8.34 -12.37 0.09
CA LYS A 54 -8.73 -12.43 -1.32
C LYS A 54 -7.90 -13.40 -2.13
N LEU A 55 -6.58 -13.40 -1.92
CA LEU A 55 -5.66 -14.30 -2.61
C LEU A 55 -5.80 -15.75 -2.13
N GLY A 56 -6.33 -15.95 -0.92
CA GLY A 56 -6.56 -17.29 -0.36
C GLY A 56 -5.37 -17.83 0.42
N PRO A 57 -5.52 -19.03 1.02
CA PRO A 57 -4.62 -19.53 2.05
C PRO A 57 -3.22 -19.90 1.56
N ASN A 58 -3.02 -20.08 0.27
CA ASN A 58 -1.71 -20.43 -0.30
C ASN A 58 -0.82 -19.20 -0.56
N ALA A 59 -1.40 -18.00 -0.64
CA ALA A 59 -0.63 -16.76 -0.74
C ALA A 59 -0.02 -16.40 0.61
N GLN A 60 1.11 -15.71 0.59
CA GLN A 60 1.77 -15.20 1.79
C GLN A 60 1.91 -13.69 1.69
N VAL A 61 1.34 -12.96 2.61
CA VAL A 61 1.41 -11.49 2.65
C VAL A 61 2.26 -11.06 3.83
N THR A 62 3.33 -10.32 3.58
CA THR A 62 4.19 -9.70 4.59
C THR A 62 3.97 -8.21 4.61
N GLY A 63 3.56 -7.65 5.72
CA GLY A 63 3.47 -6.21 5.94
C GLY A 63 4.65 -5.68 6.73
N ILE A 64 5.25 -4.57 6.30
CA ILE A 64 6.31 -3.90 7.04
C ILE A 64 5.93 -2.47 7.44
N THR A 65 6.37 -2.05 8.60
CA THR A 65 6.23 -0.67 9.12
C THR A 65 7.32 -0.38 10.14
N LEU A 66 7.67 0.89 10.34
CA LEU A 66 8.64 1.30 11.37
C LEU A 66 8.09 1.19 12.81
N SER A 67 6.76 1.08 12.99
CA SER A 67 6.13 1.14 14.30
C SER A 67 5.92 -0.24 14.93
N PRO A 68 6.62 -0.59 16.04
CA PRO A 68 6.37 -1.83 16.76
C PRO A 68 4.93 -1.96 17.27
N ASN A 69 4.30 -0.83 17.63
CA ASN A 69 2.92 -0.82 18.09
C ASN A 69 1.93 -1.16 16.96
N GLN A 70 2.22 -0.70 15.74
CA GLN A 70 1.42 -1.07 14.56
C GLN A 70 1.57 -2.55 14.23
N VAL A 71 2.79 -3.10 14.26
CA VAL A 71 3.05 -4.53 14.05
C VAL A 71 2.29 -5.37 15.08
N LYS A 72 2.39 -5.02 16.36
CA LYS A 72 1.65 -5.71 17.43
C LYS A 72 0.15 -5.71 17.14
N ARG A 73 -0.42 -4.53 16.84
CA ARG A 73 -1.87 -4.41 16.57
C ARG A 73 -2.29 -5.14 15.30
N ALA A 74 -1.48 -5.09 14.25
CA ALA A 74 -1.73 -5.80 13.00
C ALA A 74 -1.79 -7.32 13.21
N THR A 75 -0.85 -7.86 14.00
CA THR A 75 -0.78 -9.28 14.35
C THR A 75 -1.99 -9.73 15.19
N GLU A 76 -2.38 -8.93 16.20
CA GLU A 76 -3.58 -9.18 17.00
C GLU A 76 -4.83 -9.24 16.11
N LEU A 77 -4.99 -8.24 15.22
CA LEU A 77 -6.13 -8.17 14.30
C LEU A 77 -6.13 -9.31 13.27
N ALA A 78 -4.98 -9.77 12.80
CA ALA A 78 -4.90 -10.94 11.93
C ALA A 78 -5.42 -12.19 12.64
N LYS A 79 -4.97 -12.43 13.88
CA LYS A 79 -5.43 -13.53 14.72
C LYS A 79 -6.93 -13.45 15.03
N GLU A 80 -7.41 -12.26 15.45
CA GLU A 80 -8.84 -12.00 15.73
C GLU A 80 -9.73 -12.31 14.50
N GLN A 81 -9.21 -12.08 13.28
CA GLN A 81 -9.94 -12.25 12.03
C GLN A 81 -9.71 -13.59 11.33
N GLY A 82 -8.91 -14.48 11.92
CA GLY A 82 -8.56 -15.79 11.34
C GLY A 82 -7.80 -15.67 10.01
N VAL A 83 -6.84 -14.74 9.94
CA VAL A 83 -5.98 -14.51 8.75
C VAL A 83 -4.59 -15.01 9.07
N ASP A 84 -4.30 -16.26 8.77
CA ASP A 84 -3.05 -16.94 9.15
C ASP A 84 -1.92 -16.72 8.12
N ASN A 85 -2.25 -16.23 6.94
CA ASN A 85 -1.34 -15.99 5.83
C ASN A 85 -0.92 -14.50 5.68
N ALA A 86 -1.12 -13.68 6.71
CA ALA A 86 -0.62 -12.32 6.81
C ALA A 86 0.32 -12.17 8.01
N ASN A 87 1.57 -11.79 7.76
CA ASN A 87 2.61 -11.60 8.77
C ASN A 87 3.07 -10.15 8.78
N PHE A 88 3.54 -9.67 9.94
CA PHE A 88 3.92 -8.26 10.11
C PHE A 88 5.27 -8.14 10.80
N GLN A 89 6.11 -7.20 10.32
CA GLN A 89 7.47 -7.00 10.81
C GLN A 89 7.78 -5.51 10.98
N VAL A 90 8.60 -5.19 11.99
CA VAL A 90 9.21 -3.86 12.11
C VAL A 90 10.40 -3.81 11.15
N MET A 91 10.33 -2.92 10.16
CA MET A 91 11.38 -2.84 9.15
C MET A 91 11.40 -1.46 8.50
N ASN A 92 12.61 -0.99 8.14
CA ASN A 92 12.78 0.24 7.38
C ASN A 92 12.58 -0.04 5.88
N ALA A 93 11.67 0.69 5.25
CA ALA A 93 11.39 0.57 3.83
C ALA A 93 12.52 1.08 2.92
N LEU A 94 13.48 1.82 3.47
CA LEU A 94 14.67 2.33 2.75
C LEU A 94 15.88 1.39 2.82
N ASP A 95 15.79 0.32 3.63
CA ASP A 95 16.85 -0.66 3.83
C ASP A 95 16.20 -1.95 4.35
N MET A 96 15.68 -2.74 3.42
CA MET A 96 14.89 -3.93 3.74
C MET A 96 15.80 -5.17 3.86
N ASP A 97 15.67 -5.88 4.99
CA ASP A 97 16.36 -7.13 5.24
C ASP A 97 15.65 -8.33 4.54
N PHE A 98 15.39 -8.17 3.24
CA PHE A 98 14.92 -9.24 2.36
C PHE A 98 15.92 -9.47 1.23
N PRO A 99 16.11 -10.72 0.78
CA PRO A 99 16.90 -11.00 -0.41
C PRO A 99 16.30 -10.32 -1.66
N ASP A 100 17.14 -10.10 -2.66
CA ASP A 100 16.67 -9.67 -3.98
C ASP A 100 15.67 -10.67 -4.55
N ASN A 101 14.70 -10.17 -5.31
CA ASN A 101 13.71 -11.01 -6.01
C ASN A 101 12.92 -11.96 -5.09
N SER A 102 12.50 -11.48 -3.91
CA SER A 102 11.79 -12.28 -2.90
C SER A 102 10.28 -12.34 -3.10
N PHE A 103 9.68 -11.30 -3.72
CA PHE A 103 8.23 -11.14 -3.78
C PHE A 103 7.71 -11.12 -5.22
N ASP A 104 6.57 -11.79 -5.43
CA ASP A 104 5.83 -11.76 -6.69
C ASP A 104 5.06 -10.45 -6.86
N ILE A 105 4.65 -9.86 -5.72
CA ILE A 105 3.88 -8.61 -5.67
C ILE A 105 4.51 -7.70 -4.63
N VAL A 106 4.78 -6.44 -4.99
CA VAL A 106 5.12 -5.37 -4.06
C VAL A 106 4.04 -4.30 -4.11
N TRP A 107 3.50 -4.00 -2.96
CA TRP A 107 2.40 -3.07 -2.77
C TRP A 107 2.81 -1.93 -1.85
N ALA A 108 2.41 -0.71 -2.19
CA ALA A 108 2.61 0.48 -1.36
C ALA A 108 1.39 1.40 -1.50
N CYS A 109 0.70 1.66 -0.40
CA CYS A 109 -0.48 2.50 -0.41
C CYS A 109 -0.38 3.56 0.68
N GLU A 110 -0.31 4.83 0.26
CA GLU A 110 -0.22 6.00 1.15
C GLU A 110 0.92 5.88 2.18
N SER A 111 2.10 5.57 1.69
CA SER A 111 3.33 5.49 2.49
C SER A 111 4.51 6.23 1.86
N GLY A 112 4.52 6.36 0.54
CA GLY A 112 5.60 7.00 -0.21
C GLY A 112 5.76 8.49 0.10
N GLU A 113 4.69 9.21 0.43
CA GLU A 113 4.70 10.63 0.81
C GLU A 113 5.56 10.89 2.05
N HIS A 114 5.63 9.96 2.97
CA HIS A 114 6.38 10.07 4.22
C HIS A 114 7.87 9.71 4.10
N MET A 115 8.31 9.18 2.96
CA MET A 115 9.69 8.74 2.76
C MET A 115 10.62 9.93 2.49
N PRO A 116 11.70 10.10 3.26
CA PRO A 116 12.65 11.19 3.05
C PRO A 116 13.45 11.04 1.76
N ASP A 117 13.73 9.81 1.34
CA ASP A 117 14.41 9.47 0.10
C ASP A 117 13.50 8.60 -0.78
N LYS A 118 12.87 9.23 -1.77
CA LYS A 118 11.94 8.57 -2.68
C LYS A 118 12.65 7.59 -3.62
N GLU A 119 13.88 7.91 -4.02
CA GLU A 119 14.67 7.07 -4.91
C GLU A 119 15.11 5.79 -4.20
N ALA A 120 15.67 5.89 -3.00
CA ALA A 120 16.03 4.73 -2.18
C ALA A 120 14.79 3.86 -1.91
N TYR A 121 13.64 4.48 -1.62
CA TYR A 121 12.38 3.78 -1.39
C TYR A 121 11.94 2.95 -2.60
N ILE A 122 11.93 3.53 -3.79
CA ILE A 122 11.56 2.82 -5.02
C ILE A 122 12.60 1.73 -5.35
N ASN A 123 13.90 2.04 -5.21
CA ASN A 123 14.98 1.09 -5.51
C ASN A 123 14.89 -0.15 -4.62
N GLU A 124 14.61 0.00 -3.32
CA GLU A 124 14.43 -1.14 -2.41
C GLU A 124 13.20 -1.99 -2.77
N MET A 125 12.08 -1.36 -3.10
CA MET A 125 10.89 -2.09 -3.56
C MET A 125 11.16 -2.86 -4.86
N MET A 126 11.87 -2.25 -5.81
CA MET A 126 12.23 -2.91 -7.07
C MET A 126 13.28 -4.00 -6.88
N ARG A 127 14.21 -3.86 -5.93
CA ARG A 127 15.20 -4.88 -5.59
C ARG A 127 14.56 -6.17 -5.08
N VAL A 128 13.59 -6.03 -4.18
CA VAL A 128 12.91 -7.19 -3.58
C VAL A 128 11.82 -7.79 -4.48
N LEU A 129 11.39 -7.09 -5.51
CA LEU A 129 10.42 -7.56 -6.50
C LEU A 129 11.10 -8.54 -7.47
N LYS A 130 10.47 -9.69 -7.70
CA LYS A 130 10.93 -10.67 -8.70
C LYS A 130 10.85 -10.10 -10.13
N PRO A 131 11.73 -10.52 -11.05
CA PRO A 131 11.56 -10.23 -12.47
C PRO A 131 10.19 -10.68 -12.98
N GLY A 132 9.44 -9.78 -13.63
CA GLY A 132 8.08 -10.03 -14.08
C GLY A 132 7.02 -9.95 -12.97
N GLY A 133 7.41 -9.61 -11.75
CA GLY A 133 6.49 -9.37 -10.63
C GLY A 133 5.65 -8.10 -10.81
N LYS A 134 4.66 -7.92 -9.96
CA LYS A 134 3.70 -6.81 -10.01
C LYS A 134 4.05 -5.76 -8.96
N PHE A 135 4.22 -4.51 -9.40
CA PHE A 135 4.40 -3.35 -8.53
C PHE A 135 3.14 -2.48 -8.55
N VAL A 136 2.57 -2.22 -7.39
CA VAL A 136 1.35 -1.41 -7.25
C VAL A 136 1.56 -0.36 -6.18
N MET A 137 1.43 0.90 -6.56
CA MET A 137 1.63 2.01 -5.65
C MET A 137 0.52 3.06 -5.79
N ALA A 138 0.04 3.56 -4.67
CA ALA A 138 -0.76 4.79 -4.60
C ALA A 138 -0.12 5.71 -3.55
N THR A 139 0.06 6.97 -3.90
CA THR A 139 0.64 7.98 -3.02
C THR A 139 0.05 9.35 -3.33
N TRP A 140 0.01 10.21 -2.33
CA TRP A 140 -0.35 11.60 -2.51
C TRP A 140 0.72 12.30 -3.34
N CYS A 141 0.29 13.03 -4.34
CA CYS A 141 1.17 13.83 -5.17
C CYS A 141 0.50 15.12 -5.58
N GLN A 142 1.31 16.13 -5.74
CA GLN A 142 0.91 17.42 -6.27
C GLN A 142 1.09 17.43 -7.78
N ARG A 143 0.23 18.12 -8.50
CA ARG A 143 0.40 18.37 -9.93
C ARG A 143 1.71 19.13 -10.19
N ASP A 144 2.42 18.77 -11.22
CA ASP A 144 3.57 19.52 -11.71
C ASP A 144 3.11 20.88 -12.27
N ASP A 145 3.74 21.95 -11.85
CA ASP A 145 3.43 23.32 -12.26
C ASP A 145 4.35 23.86 -13.36
N ARG A 146 5.35 23.07 -13.80
CA ARG A 146 6.32 23.49 -14.82
C ARG A 146 5.70 23.70 -16.19
N GLU A 147 4.72 22.88 -16.56
CA GLU A 147 4.01 23.00 -17.85
C GLU A 147 2.80 23.94 -17.74
N VAL A 148 2.06 23.87 -16.64
CA VAL A 148 0.90 24.70 -16.37
C VAL A 148 1.02 25.27 -14.96
N PRO A 149 1.41 26.53 -14.80
CA PRO A 149 1.53 27.19 -13.49
C PRO A 149 0.25 27.08 -12.66
N PHE A 150 0.39 27.11 -11.36
CA PHE A 150 -0.76 27.18 -10.47
C PHE A 150 -1.50 28.51 -10.63
N SER A 151 -2.81 28.47 -10.56
CA SER A 151 -3.62 29.68 -10.45
C SER A 151 -3.57 30.23 -9.01
N ASP A 152 -3.94 31.49 -8.83
CA ASP A 152 -4.06 32.11 -7.50
C ASP A 152 -4.98 31.31 -6.56
N LYS A 153 -5.94 30.56 -7.13
CA LYS A 153 -6.79 29.67 -6.36
C LYS A 153 -6.05 28.42 -5.91
N ASP A 154 -5.29 27.79 -6.81
CA ASP A 154 -4.50 26.61 -6.48
C ASP A 154 -3.46 26.94 -5.40
N ASP A 155 -2.78 28.10 -5.51
CA ASP A 155 -1.81 28.56 -4.52
C ASP A 155 -2.44 28.80 -3.14
N ARG A 156 -3.64 29.36 -3.07
CA ARG A 156 -4.36 29.53 -1.80
C ARG A 156 -4.76 28.18 -1.20
N ASP A 157 -5.28 27.28 -2.03
CA ASP A 157 -5.71 25.96 -1.59
C ASP A 157 -4.50 25.11 -1.10
N LEU A 158 -3.36 25.20 -1.80
CA LEU A 158 -2.12 24.55 -1.39
C LEU A 158 -1.55 25.10 -0.07
N ARG A 159 -1.53 26.43 0.10
CA ARG A 159 -1.11 27.06 1.37
C ARG A 159 -1.95 26.58 2.53
N PHE A 160 -3.28 26.55 2.36
CA PHE A 160 -4.18 26.01 3.38
C PHE A 160 -3.84 24.56 3.73
N LEU A 161 -3.59 23.70 2.73
CA LEU A 161 -3.21 22.30 2.99
C LEU A 161 -1.87 22.19 3.73
N TYR A 162 -0.87 23.01 3.39
CA TYR A 162 0.44 22.98 4.07
C TYR A 162 0.41 23.56 5.50
N GLU A 163 -0.55 24.41 5.82
CA GLU A 163 -0.72 24.97 7.17
C GLU A 163 -1.49 24.02 8.10
N GLU A 164 -2.34 23.14 7.55
CA GLU A 164 -3.20 22.23 8.33
C GLU A 164 -2.66 20.79 8.45
N TRP A 165 -1.60 20.45 7.71
CA TRP A 165 -0.98 19.11 7.65
C TRP A 165 0.51 19.17 7.99
#